data_201e3c3571e3c99f8e8284d0603649e3
#
_entry.id   201e3c3571e3c99f8e8284d0603649e3
#
_cell.length_a   1.000
_cell.length_b   1.000
_cell.length_c   1.000
_cell.angle_alpha   90.00
_cell.angle_beta   90.00
_cell.angle_gamma   90.00
#
_symmetry.space_group_name_H-M   'P 1'
#
loop_
_entity.id
_entity.type
_entity.pdbx_description
1 polymer ?
#
loop_
_entity_poly.entity_id
_entity_poly.type
_entity_poly.pdbx_seq_one_letter_code
_entity_poly.pdbx_strand_id
1 'polypeptide(L)'
;MSEMTPREIVSELDQHIIGQKEAKRAVAIALRKRWRRMQSQEPLRHEVTPKNILMIGPTGVGKTEIARRLAKLANAPFIKVEATKFTEVGYVGKEVDSIIRDLTDSAMKLVRQQEIAKNRAKAEDAAEDRILDALLPPPKNQWGEVENHDTNSSTRQAFRKKLREGQLDDKEIEIDVSAGVSMGVEIMAPPGMEEMTNQLQSMFQSLGSDKTKKRKMKIKDALKTLIDDEAAKLINPEELKQKAIDAVEQNGIVFIDEIDKICKKGEYSGADVSREGVQRDLLPLVEGSTVNTKHGMVKTDHILFIASGAFQVARPSDLIPELQGRLPIRVELSALTAEDFERILTEPNASLTEQYKALMATEGVSIEFTQDAIKKIAEAAFRVNEKTENIGARRLHTVMERLMDKISFDASDMNGQTVNIDAAYVIEALGEVIENEDLSRFIL
;
A
#
# COMPACT_ATOMS: atom_id res chain seq x y z
N MET A 1 10.14 14.15 1.50
CA MET A 1 10.79 13.42 0.41
C MET A 1 12.08 12.81 0.95
N SER A 2 12.42 11.57 0.59
CA SER A 2 13.65 10.92 1.07
C SER A 2 14.90 11.64 0.54
N GLU A 3 15.82 12.00 1.41
CA GLU A 3 17.12 12.59 1.04
C GLU A 3 18.15 11.55 0.58
N MET A 4 17.75 10.28 0.58
CA MET A 4 18.59 9.14 0.24
C MET A 4 19.25 9.28 -1.14
N THR A 5 20.50 8.89 -1.21
CA THR A 5 21.23 8.76 -2.47
C THR A 5 20.72 7.57 -3.28
N PRO A 6 20.97 7.51 -4.60
CA PRO A 6 20.57 6.33 -5.39
C PRO A 6 21.15 5.01 -4.88
N ARG A 7 22.34 5.02 -4.30
CA ARG A 7 22.96 3.83 -3.73
C ARG A 7 22.24 3.35 -2.48
N GLU A 8 21.87 4.27 -1.59
CA GLU A 8 21.06 3.95 -0.40
C GLU A 8 19.69 3.42 -0.78
N ILE A 9 19.02 4.02 -1.79
CA ILE A 9 17.73 3.53 -2.30
C ILE A 9 17.88 2.09 -2.82
N VAL A 10 18.94 1.79 -3.58
CA VAL A 10 19.20 0.42 -4.07
C VAL A 10 19.43 -0.53 -2.90
N SER A 11 20.24 -0.13 -1.90
CA SER A 11 20.50 -0.93 -0.70
C SER A 11 19.23 -1.26 0.07
N GLU A 12 18.32 -0.29 0.22
CA GLU A 12 17.01 -0.52 0.84
C GLU A 12 16.13 -1.47 0.02
N LEU A 13 16.15 -1.33 -1.32
CA LEU A 13 15.44 -2.26 -2.19
C LEU A 13 16.04 -3.68 -2.14
N ASP A 14 17.35 -3.81 -1.95
CA ASP A 14 18.04 -5.10 -1.82
C ASP A 14 17.59 -5.89 -0.58
N GLN A 15 17.14 -5.22 0.48
CA GLN A 15 16.56 -5.87 1.66
C GLN A 15 15.24 -6.61 1.39
N HIS A 16 14.59 -6.36 0.25
CA HIS A 16 13.27 -6.90 -0.05
C HIS A 16 13.20 -7.64 -1.38
N ILE A 17 14.10 -7.35 -2.30
CA ILE A 17 14.03 -7.83 -3.68
C ILE A 17 15.39 -8.40 -4.07
N ILE A 18 15.40 -9.67 -4.43
CA ILE A 18 16.60 -10.35 -4.89
C ILE A 18 16.85 -10.06 -6.38
N GLY A 19 18.10 -9.88 -6.76
CA GLY A 19 18.50 -9.65 -8.15
C GLY A 19 18.02 -8.28 -8.70
N GLN A 20 17.67 -8.24 -9.97
CA GLN A 20 17.06 -7.12 -10.70
C GLN A 20 17.80 -5.77 -10.57
N LYS A 21 19.13 -5.79 -10.65
CA LYS A 21 20.02 -4.64 -10.39
C LYS A 21 19.70 -3.43 -11.27
N GLU A 22 19.46 -3.64 -12.58
CA GLU A 22 19.18 -2.55 -13.52
C GLU A 22 17.84 -1.87 -13.23
N ALA A 23 16.80 -2.66 -12.89
CA ALA A 23 15.49 -2.11 -12.53
C ALA A 23 15.54 -1.29 -11.24
N LYS A 24 16.22 -1.78 -10.19
CA LYS A 24 16.43 -1.05 -8.93
C LYS A 24 17.21 0.25 -9.17
N ARG A 25 18.25 0.21 -9.99
CA ARG A 25 19.04 1.39 -10.37
C ARG A 25 18.20 2.43 -11.10
N ALA A 26 17.39 2.01 -12.08
CA ALA A 26 16.53 2.91 -12.85
C ALA A 26 15.52 3.65 -11.96
N VAL A 27 14.82 2.92 -11.08
CA VAL A 27 13.84 3.53 -10.16
C VAL A 27 14.52 4.42 -9.10
N ALA A 28 15.70 4.05 -8.61
CA ALA A 28 16.48 4.87 -7.68
C ALA A 28 16.91 6.19 -8.31
N ILE A 29 17.37 6.17 -9.58
CA ILE A 29 17.71 7.37 -10.34
C ILE A 29 16.45 8.24 -10.55
N ALA A 30 15.31 7.64 -10.90
CA ALA A 30 14.05 8.36 -11.11
C ALA A 30 13.61 9.08 -9.82
N LEU A 31 13.68 8.41 -8.67
CA LEU A 31 13.35 9.02 -7.39
C LEU A 31 14.33 10.16 -7.03
N ARG A 32 15.63 9.95 -7.20
CA ARG A 32 16.62 10.99 -6.92
C ARG A 32 16.51 12.18 -7.87
N LYS A 33 16.15 11.95 -9.14
CA LYS A 33 15.89 13.01 -10.11
C LYS A 33 14.74 13.91 -9.65
N ARG A 34 13.68 13.35 -9.08
CA ARG A 34 12.57 14.09 -8.50
C ARG A 34 13.04 14.99 -7.34
N TRP A 35 13.85 14.47 -6.43
CA TRP A 35 14.44 15.26 -5.35
C TRP A 35 15.30 16.40 -5.89
N ARG A 36 16.17 16.14 -6.90
CA ARG A 36 16.99 17.17 -7.54
C ARG A 36 16.14 18.26 -8.18
N ARG A 37 15.04 17.88 -8.84
CA ARG A 37 14.09 18.85 -9.42
C ARG A 37 13.53 19.79 -8.36
N MET A 38 13.14 19.26 -7.19
CA MET A 38 12.61 20.07 -6.10
C MET A 38 13.64 21.06 -5.51
N GLN A 39 14.95 20.80 -5.70
CA GLN A 39 16.03 21.71 -5.30
C GLN A 39 16.40 22.73 -6.40
N SER A 40 15.87 22.57 -7.60
CA SER A 40 16.15 23.49 -8.71
C SER A 40 15.32 24.77 -8.54
N GLN A 41 15.87 25.88 -9.06
CA GLN A 41 15.18 27.16 -9.09
C GLN A 41 14.18 27.24 -10.25
N GLU A 42 13.18 28.12 -10.11
CA GLU A 42 12.28 28.50 -11.20
C GLU A 42 13.05 29.26 -12.30
N PRO A 43 12.71 29.08 -13.60
CA PRO A 43 11.59 28.28 -14.13
C PRO A 43 11.92 26.81 -14.37
N LEU A 44 13.20 26.38 -14.25
CA LEU A 44 13.66 25.02 -14.57
C LEU A 44 12.93 23.93 -13.79
N ARG A 45 12.49 24.25 -12.59
CA ARG A 45 11.74 23.32 -11.75
C ARG A 45 10.46 22.84 -12.42
N HIS A 46 9.77 23.67 -13.17
CA HIS A 46 8.54 23.31 -13.91
C HIS A 46 8.85 22.60 -15.23
N GLU A 47 9.96 22.92 -15.88
CA GLU A 47 10.35 22.32 -17.16
C GLU A 47 10.86 20.87 -17.03
N VAL A 48 11.38 20.49 -15.86
CA VAL A 48 11.95 19.15 -15.65
C VAL A 48 10.83 18.16 -15.34
N THR A 49 10.41 17.40 -16.35
CA THR A 49 9.44 16.30 -16.19
C THR A 49 10.11 14.99 -15.76
N PRO A 50 9.38 14.10 -15.06
CA PRO A 50 9.86 12.77 -14.76
C PRO A 50 10.08 11.97 -16.04
N LYS A 51 11.03 11.03 -16.00
CA LYS A 51 11.23 10.07 -17.09
C LYS A 51 10.55 8.76 -16.69
N ASN A 52 9.44 8.46 -17.37
CA ASN A 52 8.67 7.26 -17.10
C ASN A 52 9.43 6.00 -17.50
N ILE A 53 9.09 4.90 -16.86
CA ILE A 53 9.83 3.64 -16.93
C ILE A 53 8.93 2.55 -17.52
N LEU A 54 9.46 1.78 -18.46
CA LEU A 54 8.86 0.54 -18.94
C LEU A 54 9.69 -0.64 -18.41
N MET A 55 9.08 -1.45 -17.54
CA MET A 55 9.64 -2.68 -16.98
C MET A 55 9.19 -3.87 -17.80
N ILE A 56 10.14 -4.59 -18.38
CA ILE A 56 9.90 -5.74 -19.26
C ILE A 56 10.42 -6.98 -18.55
N GLY A 57 9.66 -8.05 -18.52
CA GLY A 57 10.13 -9.32 -17.96
C GLY A 57 9.01 -10.24 -17.50
N PRO A 58 9.33 -11.50 -17.20
CA PRO A 58 8.36 -12.54 -16.84
C PRO A 58 7.49 -12.14 -15.63
N THR A 59 6.40 -12.86 -15.44
CA THR A 59 5.54 -12.72 -14.25
C THR A 59 6.31 -13.15 -12.99
N GLY A 60 6.05 -12.49 -11.87
CA GLY A 60 6.59 -12.92 -10.57
C GLY A 60 8.07 -12.61 -10.32
N VAL A 61 8.73 -11.78 -11.14
CA VAL A 61 10.15 -11.39 -10.96
C VAL A 61 10.35 -10.13 -10.12
N GLY A 62 9.28 -9.58 -9.54
CA GLY A 62 9.36 -8.44 -8.62
C GLY A 62 9.04 -7.07 -9.21
N LYS A 63 8.55 -6.94 -10.46
CA LYS A 63 8.21 -5.64 -11.09
C LYS A 63 7.34 -4.75 -10.21
N THR A 64 6.20 -5.27 -9.78
CA THR A 64 5.25 -4.54 -8.90
C THR A 64 5.87 -4.23 -7.53
N GLU A 65 6.64 -5.15 -6.97
CA GLU A 65 7.23 -4.98 -5.64
C GLU A 65 8.30 -3.89 -5.63
N ILE A 66 9.12 -3.78 -6.68
CA ILE A 66 10.06 -2.68 -6.85
C ILE A 66 9.34 -1.33 -6.80
N ALA A 67 8.26 -1.16 -7.56
CA ALA A 67 7.50 0.10 -7.58
C ALA A 67 6.83 0.40 -6.24
N ARG A 68 6.25 -0.61 -5.58
CA ARG A 68 5.62 -0.48 -4.26
C ARG A 68 6.62 -0.07 -3.18
N ARG A 69 7.78 -0.73 -3.14
CA ARG A 69 8.84 -0.40 -2.17
C ARG A 69 9.43 0.98 -2.42
N LEU A 70 9.64 1.35 -3.70
CA LEU A 70 10.06 2.70 -4.07
C LEU A 70 9.09 3.77 -3.53
N ALA A 71 7.79 3.58 -3.73
CA ALA A 71 6.77 4.50 -3.25
C ALA A 71 6.77 4.60 -1.71
N LYS A 72 6.94 3.47 -1.01
CA LYS A 72 7.04 3.44 0.45
C LYS A 72 8.28 4.20 0.95
N LEU A 73 9.45 3.99 0.34
CA LEU A 73 10.68 4.72 0.66
C LEU A 73 10.56 6.23 0.40
N ALA A 74 9.87 6.59 -0.67
CA ALA A 74 9.60 7.99 -1.01
C ALA A 74 8.51 8.62 -0.13
N ASN A 75 7.79 7.83 0.65
CA ASN A 75 6.56 8.25 1.35
C ASN A 75 5.58 8.95 0.39
N ALA A 76 5.42 8.38 -0.80
CA ALA A 76 4.70 8.93 -1.92
C ALA A 76 3.34 8.26 -2.12
N PRO A 77 2.31 8.99 -2.57
CA PRO A 77 1.07 8.39 -3.02
C PRO A 77 1.34 7.37 -4.14
N PHE A 78 0.75 6.19 -4.01
CA PHE A 78 0.97 5.09 -4.94
C PHE A 78 -0.32 4.39 -5.29
N ILE A 79 -0.49 4.09 -6.58
CA ILE A 79 -1.55 3.22 -7.06
C ILE A 79 -1.00 2.20 -8.05
N LYS A 80 -1.49 0.97 -7.95
CA LYS A 80 -1.31 -0.07 -8.95
C LYS A 80 -2.62 -0.27 -9.70
N VAL A 81 -2.55 -0.23 -11.02
CA VAL A 81 -3.67 -0.52 -11.92
C VAL A 81 -3.24 -1.55 -12.97
N GLU A 82 -4.19 -2.29 -13.50
CA GLU A 82 -3.97 -3.20 -14.62
C GLU A 82 -4.54 -2.54 -15.88
N ALA A 83 -3.76 -2.46 -16.94
CA ALA A 83 -4.16 -1.81 -18.19
C ALA A 83 -5.43 -2.43 -18.79
N THR A 84 -5.62 -3.73 -18.58
CA THR A 84 -6.78 -4.50 -19.06
C THR A 84 -8.12 -4.15 -18.40
N LYS A 85 -8.10 -3.41 -17.27
CA LYS A 85 -9.32 -2.97 -16.57
C LYS A 85 -9.97 -1.73 -17.20
N PHE A 86 -9.24 -1.05 -18.08
CA PHE A 86 -9.73 0.15 -18.73
C PHE A 86 -10.35 -0.16 -20.09
N THR A 87 -11.32 0.65 -20.45
CA THR A 87 -11.98 0.62 -21.75
C THR A 87 -11.86 1.98 -22.39
N GLU A 88 -11.87 2.02 -23.73
CA GLU A 88 -11.88 3.26 -24.49
C GLU A 88 -13.07 4.14 -24.07
N VAL A 89 -12.86 5.45 -24.03
CA VAL A 89 -13.90 6.43 -23.68
C VAL A 89 -15.15 6.24 -24.56
N GLY A 90 -16.30 6.14 -23.90
CA GLY A 90 -17.60 5.90 -24.55
C GLY A 90 -18.08 4.45 -24.52
N TYR A 91 -17.26 3.49 -24.09
CA TYR A 91 -17.67 2.12 -23.80
C TYR A 91 -17.95 1.88 -22.31
N VAL A 92 -18.72 0.85 -22.03
CA VAL A 92 -19.00 0.46 -20.64
C VAL A 92 -17.74 -0.11 -20.00
N GLY A 93 -17.17 0.61 -19.03
CA GLY A 93 -15.96 0.19 -18.33
C GLY A 93 -15.37 1.32 -17.48
N LYS A 94 -14.16 1.11 -16.97
CA LYS A 94 -13.45 2.07 -16.13
C LYS A 94 -12.63 3.03 -17.00
N GLU A 95 -12.89 4.34 -16.87
CA GLU A 95 -12.11 5.38 -17.56
C GLU A 95 -10.71 5.51 -16.97
N VAL A 96 -9.73 5.87 -17.79
CA VAL A 96 -8.34 6.07 -17.35
C VAL A 96 -8.16 7.19 -16.35
N ASP A 97 -8.98 8.22 -16.36
CA ASP A 97 -8.98 9.33 -15.39
C ASP A 97 -9.22 8.86 -13.95
N SER A 98 -9.90 7.72 -13.80
CA SER A 98 -10.10 7.11 -12.48
C SER A 98 -8.78 6.74 -11.78
N ILE A 99 -7.68 6.56 -12.53
CA ILE A 99 -6.34 6.35 -11.98
C ILE A 99 -5.94 7.51 -11.08
N ILE A 100 -6.15 8.73 -11.56
CA ILE A 100 -5.78 9.94 -10.81
C ILE A 100 -6.75 10.19 -9.65
N ARG A 101 -8.05 9.90 -9.84
CA ARG A 101 -9.05 9.97 -8.76
C ARG A 101 -8.69 9.03 -7.61
N ASP A 102 -8.38 7.76 -7.93
CA ASP A 102 -7.99 6.74 -6.93
C ASP A 102 -6.63 7.07 -6.28
N LEU A 103 -5.67 7.63 -7.05
CA LEU A 103 -4.38 8.09 -6.52
C LEU A 103 -4.57 9.23 -5.52
N THR A 104 -5.48 10.16 -5.83
CA THR A 104 -5.79 11.30 -4.94
C THR A 104 -6.47 10.82 -3.65
N ASP A 105 -7.37 9.85 -3.73
CA ASP A 105 -7.97 9.23 -2.55
C ASP A 105 -6.93 8.50 -1.67
N SER A 106 -5.97 7.82 -2.31
CA SER A 106 -4.83 7.23 -1.61
C SER A 106 -3.97 8.28 -0.92
N ALA A 107 -3.71 9.40 -1.60
CA ALA A 107 -2.94 10.52 -1.06
C ALA A 107 -3.64 11.16 0.15
N MET A 108 -4.95 11.37 0.09
CA MET A 108 -5.74 11.89 1.22
C MET A 108 -5.57 11.02 2.48
N LYS A 109 -5.63 9.70 2.32
CA LYS A 109 -5.42 8.76 3.42
C LYS A 109 -4.00 8.83 3.96
N LEU A 110 -3.00 8.85 3.07
CA LEU A 110 -1.58 8.92 3.42
C LEU A 110 -1.26 10.20 4.18
N VAL A 111 -1.64 11.36 3.64
CA VAL A 111 -1.36 12.67 4.24
C VAL A 111 -2.09 12.83 5.57
N ARG A 112 -3.34 12.33 5.67
CA ARG A 112 -4.08 12.31 6.94
C ARG A 112 -3.35 11.51 8.01
N GLN A 113 -2.84 10.32 7.68
CA GLN A 113 -2.05 9.50 8.62
C GLN A 113 -0.76 10.21 9.06
N GLN A 114 -0.09 10.91 8.15
CA GLN A 114 1.10 11.70 8.46
C GLN A 114 0.79 12.87 9.40
N GLU A 115 -0.29 13.62 9.16
CA GLU A 115 -0.69 14.74 10.01
C GLU A 115 -1.15 14.25 11.40
N ILE A 116 -1.85 13.11 11.49
CA ILE A 116 -2.19 12.46 12.76
C ILE A 116 -0.90 12.10 13.51
N ALA A 117 0.04 11.42 12.86
CA ALA A 117 1.31 11.04 13.49
C ALA A 117 2.13 12.25 13.95
N LYS A 118 2.15 13.34 13.17
CA LYS A 118 2.83 14.59 13.49
C LYS A 118 2.22 15.31 14.70
N ASN A 119 0.89 15.26 14.80
CA ASN A 119 0.15 15.94 15.87
C ASN A 119 -0.06 15.05 17.11
N ARG A 120 0.42 13.80 17.08
CA ARG A 120 0.14 12.79 18.09
C ARG A 120 0.49 13.25 19.52
N ALA A 121 1.65 13.85 19.73
CA ALA A 121 2.05 14.31 21.07
C ALA A 121 1.09 15.36 21.64
N LYS A 122 0.63 16.32 20.81
CA LYS A 122 -0.36 17.32 21.22
C LYS A 122 -1.72 16.69 21.47
N ALA A 123 -2.08 15.71 20.66
CA ALA A 123 -3.33 14.97 20.81
C ALA A 123 -3.32 14.08 22.08
N GLU A 124 -2.19 13.49 22.43
CA GLU A 124 -2.00 12.76 23.69
C GLU A 124 -2.22 13.64 24.92
N ASP A 125 -1.60 14.82 24.96
CA ASP A 125 -1.80 15.77 26.04
C ASP A 125 -3.28 16.22 26.15
N ALA A 126 -3.93 16.53 25.03
CA ALA A 126 -5.34 16.91 25.00
C ALA A 126 -6.28 15.76 25.41
N ALA A 127 -5.98 14.53 25.01
CA ALA A 127 -6.73 13.34 25.40
C ALA A 127 -6.59 13.04 26.90
N GLU A 128 -5.37 13.19 27.46
CA GLU A 128 -5.14 13.09 28.91
C GLU A 128 -5.99 14.11 29.66
N ASP A 129 -6.03 15.36 29.19
CA ASP A 129 -6.84 16.42 29.84
C ASP A 129 -8.33 16.08 29.81
N ARG A 130 -8.88 15.55 28.72
CA ARG A 130 -10.28 15.10 28.65
C ARG A 130 -10.57 13.93 29.61
N ILE A 131 -9.65 12.98 29.76
CA ILE A 131 -9.78 11.90 30.76
C ILE A 131 -9.77 12.45 32.18
N LEU A 132 -8.87 13.39 32.44
CA LEU A 132 -8.79 14.03 33.74
C LEU A 132 -10.07 14.85 34.09
N ASP A 133 -10.66 15.50 33.08
CA ASP A 133 -11.94 16.20 33.24
C ASP A 133 -13.10 15.25 33.53
N ALA A 134 -13.09 14.06 32.93
CA ALA A 134 -14.07 13.01 33.22
C ALA A 134 -13.88 12.38 34.60
N LEU A 135 -12.64 12.28 35.11
CA LEU A 135 -12.31 11.72 36.42
C LEU A 135 -12.50 12.74 37.56
N LEU A 136 -12.26 14.02 37.29
CA LEU A 136 -12.29 15.15 38.22
C LEU A 136 -13.18 16.24 37.63
N PRO A 137 -14.52 16.04 37.59
CA PRO A 137 -15.41 17.04 37.04
C PRO A 137 -15.30 18.34 37.81
N PRO A 138 -15.23 19.50 37.10
CA PRO A 138 -15.09 20.79 37.76
C PRO A 138 -16.29 21.07 38.68
N PRO A 139 -16.07 21.71 39.83
CA PRO A 139 -17.15 22.10 40.69
C PRO A 139 -18.05 23.10 39.97
N LYS A 140 -19.36 22.86 40.03
CA LYS A 140 -20.36 23.79 39.52
C LYS A 140 -20.76 24.72 40.63
N ASN A 141 -20.74 26.04 40.41
CA ASN A 141 -21.27 27.00 41.34
C ASN A 141 -22.81 26.91 41.41
N GLN A 142 -23.41 27.58 42.38
CA GLN A 142 -24.89 27.56 42.60
C GLN A 142 -25.71 28.03 41.39
N TRP A 143 -25.09 28.66 40.40
CA TRP A 143 -25.70 29.18 39.16
C TRP A 143 -25.42 28.27 37.96
N GLY A 144 -24.77 27.13 38.15
CA GLY A 144 -24.49 26.16 37.05
C GLY A 144 -23.30 26.55 36.18
N GLU A 145 -22.60 27.63 36.44
CA GLU A 145 -21.41 28.04 35.74
C GLU A 145 -20.19 27.27 36.26
N VAL A 146 -19.32 26.85 35.35
CA VAL A 146 -18.08 26.14 35.65
C VAL A 146 -17.06 27.15 36.19
N GLU A 147 -16.67 27.03 37.46
CA GLU A 147 -15.57 27.83 38.00
C GLU A 147 -14.27 27.50 37.27
N ASN A 148 -13.47 28.54 36.98
CA ASN A 148 -12.17 28.38 36.32
C ASN A 148 -11.32 27.36 37.09
N HIS A 149 -11.18 26.20 36.51
CA HIS A 149 -10.41 25.10 37.10
C HIS A 149 -8.93 25.47 37.02
N ASP A 150 -8.27 25.47 38.15
CA ASP A 150 -6.81 25.58 38.22
C ASP A 150 -6.24 24.30 37.60
N THR A 151 -5.88 24.36 36.30
CA THR A 151 -5.37 23.23 35.50
C THR A 151 -4.11 22.61 36.12
N ASN A 152 -3.51 23.29 37.09
CA ASN A 152 -2.29 22.91 37.79
C ASN A 152 -2.52 22.41 39.23
N SER A 153 -3.74 22.05 39.62
CA SER A 153 -3.98 21.52 40.98
C SER A 153 -3.12 20.28 41.26
N SER A 154 -2.59 20.15 42.43
CA SER A 154 -1.74 19.01 42.84
C SER A 154 -2.44 17.67 42.65
N THR A 155 -3.75 17.64 42.84
CA THR A 155 -4.59 16.46 42.60
C THR A 155 -4.61 16.07 41.13
N ARG A 156 -4.80 17.02 40.20
CA ARG A 156 -4.80 16.78 38.76
C ARG A 156 -3.45 16.24 38.28
N GLN A 157 -2.36 16.79 38.79
CA GLN A 157 -1.00 16.29 38.48
C GLN A 157 -0.76 14.87 39.02
N ALA A 158 -1.26 14.55 40.21
CA ALA A 158 -1.17 13.20 40.76
C ALA A 158 -1.96 12.17 39.92
N PHE A 159 -3.17 12.54 39.47
CA PHE A 159 -3.97 11.68 38.57
C PHE A 159 -3.32 11.54 37.19
N ARG A 160 -2.75 12.63 36.62
CA ARG A 160 -1.99 12.56 35.34
C ARG A 160 -0.81 11.58 35.44
N LYS A 161 -0.06 11.63 36.57
CA LYS A 161 1.03 10.69 36.82
C LYS A 161 0.53 9.24 36.86
N LYS A 162 -0.55 8.94 37.58
CA LYS A 162 -1.15 7.62 37.68
C LYS A 162 -1.67 7.12 36.29
N LEU A 163 -2.21 8.03 35.48
CA LEU A 163 -2.66 7.73 34.12
C LEU A 163 -1.48 7.30 33.22
N ARG A 164 -0.38 8.05 33.24
CA ARG A 164 0.84 7.74 32.47
C ARG A 164 1.55 6.47 32.94
N GLU A 165 1.42 6.12 34.23
CA GLU A 165 1.95 4.88 34.81
C GLU A 165 1.02 3.66 34.56
N GLY A 166 -0.14 3.85 33.90
CA GLY A 166 -1.09 2.77 33.62
C GLY A 166 -1.88 2.26 34.83
N GLN A 167 -1.78 2.93 35.98
CA GLN A 167 -2.46 2.49 37.23
C GLN A 167 -3.99 2.63 37.16
N LEU A 168 -4.49 3.34 36.15
CA LEU A 168 -5.93 3.64 36.01
C LEU A 168 -6.53 2.93 34.77
N ASP A 169 -5.78 2.12 34.05
CA ASP A 169 -6.13 1.53 32.76
C ASP A 169 -7.43 0.73 32.78
N ASP A 170 -7.69 -0.02 33.85
CA ASP A 170 -8.87 -0.86 34.01
C ASP A 170 -10.11 -0.12 34.55
N LYS A 171 -9.97 1.14 34.96
CA LYS A 171 -11.09 1.92 35.47
C LYS A 171 -12.00 2.34 34.33
N GLU A 172 -13.31 2.20 34.51
CA GLU A 172 -14.31 2.65 33.54
C GLU A 172 -14.61 4.14 33.73
N ILE A 173 -14.68 4.84 32.61
CA ILE A 173 -15.10 6.24 32.52
C ILE A 173 -16.17 6.43 31.46
N GLU A 174 -17.00 7.44 31.62
CA GLU A 174 -17.95 7.86 30.61
C GLU A 174 -17.36 9.08 29.88
N ILE A 175 -17.15 8.95 28.59
CA ILE A 175 -16.60 10.00 27.74
C ILE A 175 -17.53 10.33 26.59
N ASP A 176 -17.55 11.60 26.21
CA ASP A 176 -18.16 12.06 25.00
C ASP A 176 -17.20 11.79 23.82
N VAL A 177 -17.52 10.82 22.99
CA VAL A 177 -16.78 10.53 21.76
C VAL A 177 -17.56 11.11 20.61
N SER A 178 -16.88 11.81 19.70
CA SER A 178 -17.49 12.21 18.44
C SER A 178 -18.10 10.96 17.83
N ALA A 179 -19.40 10.99 17.52
CA ALA A 179 -19.98 9.92 16.74
C ALA A 179 -19.24 9.98 15.41
N GLY A 180 -18.09 9.28 15.34
CA GLY A 180 -17.28 9.21 14.16
C GLY A 180 -18.21 8.97 13.01
N VAL A 181 -17.90 9.51 11.84
CA VAL A 181 -18.63 9.27 10.59
C VAL A 181 -18.69 7.74 10.45
N SER A 182 -19.63 7.15 11.20
CA SER A 182 -19.93 5.76 11.20
C SER A 182 -20.61 5.51 9.88
N MET A 183 -19.90 4.79 9.02
CA MET A 183 -20.43 4.23 7.78
C MET A 183 -21.22 5.28 7.02
N GLY A 184 -20.56 5.96 6.09
CA GLY A 184 -21.29 6.54 4.98
C GLY A 184 -22.23 5.45 4.50
N VAL A 185 -23.51 5.67 4.61
CA VAL A 185 -24.47 4.97 3.79
C VAL A 185 -23.99 5.31 2.39
N GLU A 186 -23.22 4.42 1.76
CA GLU A 186 -22.97 4.49 0.33
C GLU A 186 -24.34 4.33 -0.32
N ILE A 187 -24.98 5.46 -0.56
CA ILE A 187 -26.14 5.51 -1.43
C ILE A 187 -25.56 5.21 -2.80
N MET A 188 -25.62 3.96 -3.22
CA MET A 188 -25.31 3.57 -4.59
C MET A 188 -26.33 4.29 -5.50
N ALA A 189 -25.91 5.45 -6.00
CA ALA A 189 -26.68 6.15 -6.99
C ALA A 189 -26.46 5.49 -8.36
N PRO A 190 -27.48 5.43 -9.19
CA PRO A 190 -27.33 5.04 -10.59
C PRO A 190 -26.35 5.97 -11.30
N PRO A 191 -25.62 5.48 -12.33
CA PRO A 191 -24.69 6.30 -13.12
C PRO A 191 -25.38 7.57 -13.65
N GLY A 192 -24.80 8.73 -13.39
CA GLY A 192 -25.32 10.05 -13.81
C GLY A 192 -25.99 10.90 -12.72
N MET A 193 -26.13 10.42 -11.47
CA MET A 193 -26.69 11.18 -10.35
C MET A 193 -25.65 11.51 -9.25
N GLU A 194 -24.36 11.42 -9.57
CA GLU A 194 -23.27 11.59 -8.61
C GLU A 194 -23.25 12.99 -7.95
N GLU A 195 -23.55 14.05 -8.71
CA GLU A 195 -23.59 15.42 -8.17
C GLU A 195 -24.72 15.63 -7.15
N MET A 196 -25.89 15.04 -7.40
CA MET A 196 -27.03 15.16 -6.49
C MET A 196 -26.79 14.34 -5.20
N THR A 197 -26.11 13.20 -5.32
CA THR A 197 -25.72 12.37 -4.18
C THR A 197 -24.66 13.09 -3.32
N ASN A 198 -23.69 13.75 -3.94
CA ASN A 198 -22.69 14.55 -3.26
C ASN A 198 -23.30 15.76 -2.53
N GLN A 199 -24.30 16.43 -3.13
CA GLN A 199 -25.02 17.53 -2.47
C GLN A 199 -25.86 17.04 -1.29
N LEU A 200 -26.57 15.92 -1.43
CA LEU A 200 -27.29 15.30 -0.32
C LEU A 200 -26.34 14.85 0.80
N GLN A 201 -25.20 14.25 0.46
CA GLN A 201 -24.21 13.80 1.43
C GLN A 201 -23.56 14.97 2.18
N SER A 202 -23.29 16.09 1.50
CA SER A 202 -22.80 17.32 2.13
C SER A 202 -23.84 17.97 3.05
N MET A 203 -25.12 17.91 2.65
CA MET A 203 -26.22 18.40 3.46
C MET A 203 -26.47 17.54 4.71
N PHE A 204 -26.34 16.20 4.60
CA PHE A 204 -26.38 15.29 5.74
C PHE A 204 -25.15 15.45 6.67
N GLN A 205 -23.97 15.72 6.13
CA GLN A 205 -22.77 16.01 6.92
C GLN A 205 -22.92 17.31 7.70
N SER A 206 -23.50 18.35 7.11
CA SER A 206 -23.69 19.65 7.79
C SER A 206 -24.74 19.57 8.91
N LEU A 207 -25.72 18.66 8.80
CA LEU A 207 -26.76 18.44 9.82
C LEU A 207 -26.33 17.45 10.94
N GLY A 208 -25.21 16.71 10.74
CA GLY A 208 -24.76 15.63 11.64
C GLY A 208 -23.49 15.92 12.44
N SER A 209 -22.86 17.09 12.28
CA SER A 209 -21.51 17.36 12.76
C SER A 209 -21.35 17.51 14.29
N ASP A 210 -22.43 17.52 15.09
CA ASP A 210 -22.36 17.76 16.52
C ASP A 210 -22.97 16.65 17.43
N LYS A 211 -23.20 15.46 16.92
CA LYS A 211 -23.69 14.37 17.77
C LYS A 211 -22.55 13.63 18.47
N THR A 212 -22.18 14.11 19.65
CA THR A 212 -21.38 13.33 20.59
C THR A 212 -22.24 12.23 21.21
N LYS A 213 -21.73 11.01 21.28
CA LYS A 213 -22.35 9.88 22.00
C LYS A 213 -21.53 9.59 23.25
N LYS A 214 -22.19 9.57 24.40
CA LYS A 214 -21.60 9.11 25.65
C LYS A 214 -21.36 7.59 25.56
N ARG A 215 -20.12 7.18 25.80
CA ARG A 215 -19.72 5.77 25.87
C ARG A 215 -18.99 5.50 27.18
N LYS A 216 -19.39 4.40 27.84
CA LYS A 216 -18.62 3.83 28.94
C LYS A 216 -17.57 2.88 28.40
N MET A 217 -16.31 3.11 28.74
CA MET A 217 -15.20 2.23 28.37
C MET A 217 -14.06 2.33 29.36
N LYS A 218 -13.13 1.36 29.32
CA LYS A 218 -11.92 1.41 30.13
C LYS A 218 -11.02 2.56 29.71
N ILE A 219 -10.30 3.16 30.65
CA ILE A 219 -9.40 4.30 30.39
C ILE A 219 -8.39 3.99 29.31
N LYS A 220 -7.83 2.78 29.28
CA LYS A 220 -6.91 2.35 28.23
C LYS A 220 -7.49 2.48 26.82
N ASP A 221 -8.74 2.06 26.62
CA ASP A 221 -9.43 2.13 25.32
C ASP A 221 -9.92 3.56 25.04
N ALA A 222 -10.34 4.27 26.09
CA ALA A 222 -10.74 5.66 26.02
C ALA A 222 -9.59 6.56 25.57
N LEU A 223 -8.40 6.39 26.15
CA LEU A 223 -7.20 7.15 25.78
C LEU A 223 -6.87 7.00 24.30
N LYS A 224 -6.88 5.76 23.79
CA LYS A 224 -6.61 5.48 22.39
C LYS A 224 -7.62 6.16 21.45
N THR A 225 -8.91 6.03 21.77
CA THR A 225 -9.98 6.65 20.98
C THR A 225 -9.93 8.18 21.03
N LEU A 226 -9.62 8.76 22.20
CA LEU A 226 -9.54 10.20 22.36
C LEU A 226 -8.30 10.80 21.68
N ILE A 227 -7.16 10.10 21.66
CA ILE A 227 -5.98 10.54 20.90
C ILE A 227 -6.32 10.66 19.43
N ASP A 228 -7.00 9.66 18.84
CA ASP A 228 -7.40 9.69 17.44
C ASP A 228 -8.43 10.82 17.16
N ASP A 229 -9.37 11.06 18.08
CA ASP A 229 -10.36 12.13 17.99
C ASP A 229 -9.71 13.53 18.09
N GLU A 230 -8.83 13.75 19.06
CA GLU A 230 -8.11 15.02 19.22
C GLU A 230 -7.13 15.28 18.07
N ALA A 231 -6.41 14.24 17.60
CA ALA A 231 -5.54 14.36 16.43
C ALA A 231 -6.34 14.76 15.18
N ALA A 232 -7.54 14.21 15.01
CA ALA A 232 -8.41 14.56 13.89
C ALA A 232 -8.90 16.02 13.94
N LYS A 233 -9.20 16.55 15.15
CA LYS A 233 -9.62 17.95 15.34
C LYS A 233 -8.50 18.96 15.04
N LEU A 234 -7.23 18.57 15.24
CA LEU A 234 -6.07 19.42 14.95
C LEU A 234 -5.77 19.54 13.46
N ILE A 235 -6.47 18.79 12.61
CA ILE A 235 -6.25 18.77 11.16
C ILE A 235 -7.26 19.72 10.50
N ASN A 236 -6.74 20.73 9.78
CA ASN A 236 -7.56 21.57 8.91
C ASN A 236 -7.90 20.80 7.61
N PRO A 237 -9.20 20.58 7.30
CA PRO A 237 -9.59 19.81 6.11
C PRO A 237 -9.13 20.43 4.79
N GLU A 238 -9.12 21.76 4.67
CA GLU A 238 -8.71 22.45 3.44
C GLU A 238 -7.18 22.35 3.23
N GLU A 239 -6.40 22.53 4.29
CA GLU A 239 -4.95 22.30 4.22
C GLU A 239 -4.60 20.85 3.90
N LEU A 240 -5.38 19.91 4.43
CA LEU A 240 -5.20 18.49 4.14
C LEU A 240 -5.44 18.19 2.65
N LYS A 241 -6.50 18.74 2.06
CA LYS A 241 -6.78 18.61 0.61
C LYS A 241 -5.65 19.17 -0.22
N GLN A 242 -5.20 20.40 0.09
CA GLN A 242 -4.11 21.03 -0.66
C GLN A 242 -2.82 20.22 -0.57
N LYS A 243 -2.43 19.79 0.63
CA LYS A 243 -1.26 18.93 0.85
C LYS A 243 -1.37 17.60 0.09
N ALA A 244 -2.56 17.02 0.02
CA ALA A 244 -2.78 15.78 -0.71
C ALA A 244 -2.67 15.98 -2.22
N ILE A 245 -3.24 17.05 -2.78
CA ILE A 245 -3.11 17.42 -4.19
C ILE A 245 -1.63 17.64 -4.53
N ASP A 246 -0.92 18.47 -3.75
CA ASP A 246 0.51 18.71 -3.94
C ASP A 246 1.33 17.42 -3.85
N ALA A 247 0.98 16.52 -2.93
CA ALA A 247 1.65 15.22 -2.80
C ALA A 247 1.43 14.34 -4.05
N VAL A 248 0.24 14.35 -4.64
CA VAL A 248 -0.06 13.64 -5.89
C VAL A 248 0.73 14.25 -7.04
N GLU A 249 0.58 15.56 -7.26
CA GLU A 249 1.20 16.25 -8.39
C GLU A 249 2.72 16.16 -8.37
N GLN A 250 3.34 16.35 -7.20
CA GLN A 250 4.80 16.43 -7.09
C GLN A 250 5.46 15.06 -6.84
N ASN A 251 4.76 14.12 -6.20
CA ASN A 251 5.34 12.87 -5.71
C ASN A 251 4.58 11.61 -6.11
N GLY A 252 3.41 11.73 -6.76
CA GLY A 252 2.58 10.58 -7.14
C GLY A 252 3.33 9.56 -8.00
N ILE A 253 3.07 8.28 -7.76
CA ILE A 253 3.61 7.16 -8.54
C ILE A 253 2.43 6.28 -8.98
N VAL A 254 2.30 6.11 -10.29
CA VAL A 254 1.32 5.22 -10.91
C VAL A 254 2.05 4.03 -11.51
N PHE A 255 1.66 2.84 -11.09
CA PHE A 255 2.16 1.60 -11.68
C PHE A 255 1.06 0.97 -12.55
N ILE A 256 1.32 0.89 -13.86
CA ILE A 256 0.43 0.31 -14.85
C ILE A 256 0.94 -1.09 -15.20
N ASP A 257 0.25 -2.12 -14.72
CA ASP A 257 0.60 -3.51 -14.99
C ASP A 257 -0.05 -4.03 -16.28
N GLU A 258 0.52 -5.07 -16.87
CA GLU A 258 -0.01 -5.76 -18.06
C GLU A 258 -0.20 -4.84 -19.27
N ILE A 259 0.69 -3.86 -19.48
CA ILE A 259 0.61 -2.94 -20.63
C ILE A 259 0.74 -3.69 -21.98
N ASP A 260 1.43 -4.81 -22.00
CA ASP A 260 1.57 -5.68 -23.18
C ASP A 260 0.24 -6.32 -23.62
N LYS A 261 -0.75 -6.41 -22.76
CA LYS A 261 -2.07 -6.97 -23.07
C LYS A 261 -2.96 -6.02 -23.87
N ILE A 262 -2.65 -4.72 -23.84
CA ILE A 262 -3.35 -3.70 -24.64
C ILE A 262 -2.59 -3.35 -25.94
N CYS A 263 -1.51 -4.07 -26.26
CA CYS A 263 -0.87 -4.01 -27.59
C CYS A 263 -1.71 -4.67 -28.65
N LYS A 264 -1.57 -4.23 -29.90
CA LYS A 264 -2.22 -4.86 -31.08
C LYS A 264 -1.77 -6.32 -31.23
N LYS A 265 -2.71 -7.21 -31.50
CA LYS A 265 -2.46 -8.61 -31.90
C LYS A 265 -2.88 -8.80 -33.35
N GLY A 266 -1.97 -8.55 -34.31
CA GLY A 266 -2.21 -8.84 -35.74
C GLY A 266 -3.14 -7.88 -36.48
N GLU A 267 -3.36 -8.14 -37.78
CA GLU A 267 -3.99 -7.17 -38.69
C GLU A 267 -5.54 -7.11 -38.68
N TYR A 268 -6.25 -8.03 -38.01
CA TYR A 268 -7.73 -8.08 -38.11
C TYR A 268 -8.42 -8.65 -36.86
N SER A 269 -8.84 -7.76 -35.94
CA SER A 269 -9.89 -8.09 -34.95
C SER A 269 -10.54 -6.83 -34.41
N GLY A 270 -11.87 -6.75 -34.36
CA GLY A 270 -12.61 -5.61 -33.78
C GLY A 270 -12.28 -5.34 -32.30
N ALA A 271 -11.75 -6.33 -31.58
CA ALA A 271 -11.25 -6.17 -30.21
C ALA A 271 -9.93 -5.37 -30.12
N ASP A 272 -9.17 -5.27 -31.20
CA ASP A 272 -7.87 -4.57 -31.22
C ASP A 272 -8.05 -3.04 -31.27
N VAL A 273 -9.14 -2.55 -31.81
CA VAL A 273 -9.47 -1.10 -31.84
C VAL A 273 -9.67 -0.58 -30.41
N SER A 274 -10.40 -1.32 -29.57
CA SER A 274 -10.61 -0.95 -28.16
C SER A 274 -9.32 -0.94 -27.32
N ARG A 275 -8.35 -1.82 -27.64
CA ARG A 275 -7.05 -1.87 -26.95
C ARG A 275 -6.15 -0.68 -27.30
N GLU A 276 -6.13 -0.30 -28.57
CA GLU A 276 -5.41 0.90 -29.01
C GLU A 276 -6.06 2.17 -28.44
N GLY A 277 -7.39 2.20 -28.32
CA GLY A 277 -8.14 3.28 -27.68
C GLY A 277 -7.67 3.52 -26.24
N VAL A 278 -7.51 2.45 -25.44
CA VAL A 278 -6.98 2.57 -24.07
C VAL A 278 -5.57 3.17 -24.05
N GLN A 279 -4.69 2.79 -24.99
CA GLN A 279 -3.36 3.40 -25.06
C GLN A 279 -3.45 4.90 -25.38
N ARG A 280 -4.35 5.32 -26.29
CA ARG A 280 -4.58 6.73 -26.62
C ARG A 280 -5.17 7.51 -25.45
N ASP A 281 -6.07 6.91 -24.69
CA ASP A 281 -6.66 7.53 -23.50
C ASP A 281 -5.64 7.69 -22.35
N LEU A 282 -4.63 6.81 -22.27
CA LEU A 282 -3.52 6.94 -21.30
C LEU A 282 -2.55 8.08 -21.65
N LEU A 283 -2.45 8.46 -22.92
CA LEU A 283 -1.47 9.46 -23.38
C LEU A 283 -1.60 10.80 -22.66
N PRO A 284 -2.78 11.43 -22.56
CA PRO A 284 -2.92 12.71 -21.87
C PRO A 284 -2.42 12.66 -20.43
N LEU A 285 -2.68 11.55 -19.71
CA LEU A 285 -2.21 11.40 -18.33
C LEU A 285 -0.69 11.33 -18.24
N VAL A 286 -0.05 10.62 -19.18
CA VAL A 286 1.41 10.41 -19.20
C VAL A 286 2.15 11.63 -19.78
N GLU A 287 1.51 12.41 -20.64
CA GLU A 287 2.05 13.64 -21.22
C GLU A 287 1.94 14.86 -20.31
N GLY A 288 0.94 14.91 -19.47
CA GLY A 288 0.57 16.00 -18.62
C GLY A 288 -0.81 16.53 -18.99
N SER A 289 -1.75 16.38 -18.07
CA SER A 289 -3.14 16.86 -18.19
C SER A 289 -3.67 17.25 -16.82
N THR A 290 -4.84 17.87 -16.81
CA THR A 290 -5.53 18.20 -15.57
C THR A 290 -6.77 17.33 -15.44
N VAL A 291 -6.84 16.55 -14.36
CA VAL A 291 -7.95 15.65 -14.07
C VAL A 291 -8.79 16.22 -12.92
N ASN A 292 -10.10 16.24 -13.12
CA ASN A 292 -11.02 16.67 -12.08
C ASN A 292 -11.29 15.52 -11.09
N THR A 293 -11.09 15.79 -9.79
CA THR A 293 -11.34 14.85 -8.70
C THR A 293 -12.28 15.48 -7.68
N LYS A 294 -12.88 14.67 -6.82
CA LYS A 294 -13.75 15.18 -5.72
C LYS A 294 -13.01 16.07 -4.70
N HIS A 295 -11.67 16.08 -4.74
CA HIS A 295 -10.82 16.90 -3.87
C HIS A 295 -10.31 18.16 -4.55
N GLY A 296 -10.49 18.29 -5.86
CA GLY A 296 -10.04 19.41 -6.68
C GLY A 296 -9.36 18.93 -7.97
N MET A 297 -8.85 19.87 -8.74
CA MET A 297 -8.11 19.59 -9.97
C MET A 297 -6.69 19.13 -9.65
N VAL A 298 -6.22 18.10 -10.37
CA VAL A 298 -4.88 17.51 -10.20
C VAL A 298 -4.18 17.51 -11.55
N LYS A 299 -2.97 18.07 -11.58
CA LYS A 299 -2.07 18.08 -12.75
C LYS A 299 -1.19 16.84 -12.73
N THR A 300 -1.03 16.19 -13.88
CA THR A 300 -0.28 14.93 -13.98
C THR A 300 1.17 15.10 -14.44
N ASP A 301 1.61 16.31 -14.78
CA ASP A 301 2.92 16.64 -15.39
C ASP A 301 4.12 16.06 -14.64
N HIS A 302 4.05 15.93 -13.33
CA HIS A 302 5.15 15.46 -12.48
C HIS A 302 4.89 14.13 -11.80
N ILE A 303 3.80 13.45 -12.14
CA ILE A 303 3.53 12.07 -11.70
C ILE A 303 4.49 11.13 -12.43
N LEU A 304 5.08 10.19 -11.68
CA LEU A 304 5.93 9.16 -12.27
C LEU A 304 5.07 7.96 -12.68
N PHE A 305 5.05 7.67 -13.97
CA PHE A 305 4.41 6.47 -14.49
C PHE A 305 5.45 5.36 -14.69
N ILE A 306 5.16 4.19 -14.14
CA ILE A 306 5.94 2.97 -14.32
C ILE A 306 5.02 1.96 -14.95
N ALA A 307 5.21 1.69 -16.23
CA ALA A 307 4.48 0.65 -16.94
C ALA A 307 5.22 -0.69 -16.85
N SER A 308 4.49 -1.79 -16.82
CA SER A 308 5.08 -3.13 -16.82
C SER A 308 4.33 -4.10 -17.70
N GLY A 309 5.07 -5.03 -18.31
CA GLY A 309 4.52 -6.11 -19.13
C GLY A 309 5.47 -7.29 -19.21
N ALA A 310 4.92 -8.45 -19.52
CA ALA A 310 5.72 -9.65 -19.77
C ALA A 310 6.32 -9.64 -21.19
N PHE A 311 5.63 -9.05 -22.15
CA PHE A 311 6.03 -8.95 -23.56
C PHE A 311 6.45 -10.30 -24.18
N GLN A 312 5.76 -11.37 -23.81
CA GLN A 312 6.01 -12.71 -24.36
C GLN A 312 5.47 -12.86 -25.78
N VAL A 313 4.30 -12.28 -26.05
CA VAL A 313 3.60 -12.35 -27.35
C VAL A 313 3.73 -11.02 -28.09
N ALA A 314 3.47 -9.91 -27.40
CA ALA A 314 3.67 -8.56 -27.92
C ALA A 314 5.11 -8.09 -27.67
N ARG A 315 5.57 -7.13 -28.47
CA ARG A 315 6.86 -6.45 -28.31
C ARG A 315 6.65 -5.03 -27.80
N PRO A 316 7.61 -4.41 -27.12
CA PRO A 316 7.52 -2.98 -26.78
C PRO A 316 7.28 -2.06 -27.98
N SER A 317 7.68 -2.48 -29.19
CA SER A 317 7.42 -1.78 -30.45
C SER A 317 5.96 -1.85 -30.91
N ASP A 318 5.14 -2.72 -30.33
CA ASP A 318 3.72 -2.87 -30.67
C ASP A 318 2.83 -1.90 -29.86
N LEU A 319 3.42 -1.17 -28.91
CA LEU A 319 2.78 0.01 -28.33
C LEU A 319 2.70 1.12 -29.37
N ILE A 320 1.70 2.01 -29.26
CA ILE A 320 1.62 3.16 -30.17
C ILE A 320 2.88 4.04 -30.02
N PRO A 321 3.39 4.63 -31.14
CA PRO A 321 4.66 5.35 -31.13
C PRO A 321 4.73 6.48 -30.09
N GLU A 322 3.63 7.18 -29.88
CA GLU A 322 3.51 8.27 -28.91
C GLU A 322 3.75 7.76 -27.49
N LEU A 323 3.14 6.64 -27.11
CA LEU A 323 3.33 6.05 -25.77
C LEU A 323 4.75 5.52 -25.60
N GLN A 324 5.34 4.93 -26.66
CA GLN A 324 6.75 4.51 -26.64
C GLN A 324 7.68 5.69 -26.34
N GLY A 325 7.44 6.87 -26.93
CA GLY A 325 8.20 8.09 -26.70
C GLY A 325 8.07 8.63 -25.25
N ARG A 326 6.96 8.33 -24.58
CA ARG A 326 6.69 8.75 -23.20
C ARG A 326 7.18 7.77 -22.14
N LEU A 327 7.67 6.59 -22.55
CA LEU A 327 8.30 5.57 -21.71
C LEU A 327 9.77 5.38 -22.12
N PRO A 328 10.62 6.42 -21.97
CA PRO A 328 11.97 6.43 -22.53
C PRO A 328 12.95 5.51 -21.80
N ILE A 329 12.68 5.18 -20.53
CA ILE A 329 13.54 4.28 -19.75
C ILE A 329 12.97 2.88 -19.86
N ARG A 330 13.70 1.99 -20.53
CA ARG A 330 13.35 0.58 -20.66
C ARG A 330 14.29 -0.24 -19.82
N VAL A 331 13.76 -1.10 -18.97
CA VAL A 331 14.52 -2.02 -18.12
C VAL A 331 13.99 -3.42 -18.26
N GLU A 332 14.91 -4.35 -18.46
CA GLU A 332 14.59 -5.77 -18.53
C GLU A 332 14.86 -6.42 -17.17
N LEU A 333 13.90 -7.19 -16.70
CA LEU A 333 14.01 -8.00 -15.51
C LEU A 333 14.22 -9.45 -15.92
N SER A 334 15.28 -10.05 -15.40
CA SER A 334 15.62 -11.43 -15.70
C SER A 334 14.66 -12.42 -15.03
N ALA A 335 14.47 -13.57 -15.64
CA ALA A 335 13.84 -14.71 -14.97
C ALA A 335 14.67 -15.09 -13.73
N LEU A 336 13.99 -15.56 -12.70
CA LEU A 336 14.64 -15.99 -11.46
C LEU A 336 15.29 -17.36 -11.64
N THR A 337 16.49 -17.52 -11.11
CA THR A 337 17.22 -18.78 -11.07
C THR A 337 16.89 -19.57 -9.78
N ALA A 338 17.30 -20.84 -9.72
CA ALA A 338 17.14 -21.63 -8.49
C ALA A 338 17.88 -21.00 -7.29
N GLU A 339 19.05 -20.40 -7.53
CA GLU A 339 19.78 -19.65 -6.51
C GLU A 339 19.03 -18.40 -6.04
N ASP A 340 18.36 -17.68 -6.97
CA ASP A 340 17.51 -16.55 -6.59
C ASP A 340 16.33 -17.00 -5.72
N PHE A 341 15.73 -18.16 -5.98
CA PHE A 341 14.67 -18.72 -5.14
C PHE A 341 15.15 -19.05 -3.73
N GLU A 342 16.35 -19.64 -3.60
CA GLU A 342 16.98 -19.91 -2.28
C GLU A 342 17.19 -18.60 -1.50
N ARG A 343 17.70 -17.58 -2.15
CA ARG A 343 17.90 -16.26 -1.57
C ARG A 343 16.59 -15.57 -1.19
N ILE A 344 15.52 -15.69 -2.01
CA ILE A 344 14.19 -15.14 -1.71
C ILE A 344 13.59 -15.78 -0.47
N LEU A 345 13.88 -17.04 -0.19
CA LEU A 345 13.39 -17.73 1.00
C LEU A 345 14.07 -17.26 2.29
N THR A 346 15.27 -16.67 2.22
CA THR A 346 16.12 -16.42 3.39
C THR A 346 16.54 -14.96 3.58
N GLU A 347 16.92 -14.24 2.51
CA GLU A 347 17.54 -12.92 2.63
C GLU A 347 16.56 -11.74 2.87
N PRO A 348 15.36 -11.68 2.23
CA PRO A 348 14.49 -10.54 2.40
C PRO A 348 13.98 -10.40 3.83
N ASN A 349 13.86 -9.15 4.29
CA ASN A 349 13.13 -8.87 5.52
C ASN A 349 11.70 -9.42 5.43
N ALA A 350 11.29 -10.22 6.42
CA ALA A 350 10.06 -11.00 6.39
C ALA A 350 10.02 -11.98 5.19
N SER A 351 11.09 -12.77 5.01
CA SER A 351 11.13 -13.87 4.06
C SER A 351 10.00 -14.88 4.34
N LEU A 352 9.66 -15.73 3.35
CA LEU A 352 8.59 -16.72 3.53
C LEU A 352 8.86 -17.65 4.71
N THR A 353 10.10 -18.09 4.90
CA THR A 353 10.47 -18.93 6.05
C THR A 353 10.21 -18.23 7.39
N GLU A 354 10.56 -16.95 7.51
CA GLU A 354 10.28 -16.16 8.70
C GLU A 354 8.78 -15.92 8.93
N GLN A 355 8.00 -15.73 7.86
CA GLN A 355 6.55 -15.61 7.96
C GLN A 355 5.92 -16.88 8.54
N TYR A 356 6.29 -18.07 8.04
CA TYR A 356 5.76 -19.34 8.56
C TYR A 356 6.23 -19.63 9.99
N LYS A 357 7.48 -19.31 10.34
CA LYS A 357 7.94 -19.39 11.74
C LYS A 357 7.07 -18.54 12.67
N ALA A 358 6.82 -17.28 12.26
CA ALA A 358 6.01 -16.36 13.05
C ALA A 358 4.55 -16.84 13.18
N LEU A 359 3.96 -17.40 12.10
CA LEU A 359 2.60 -17.94 12.13
C LEU A 359 2.49 -19.13 13.08
N MET A 360 3.40 -20.09 12.99
CA MET A 360 3.37 -21.28 13.85
C MET A 360 3.71 -20.96 15.31
N ALA A 361 4.51 -19.93 15.54
CA ALA A 361 4.78 -19.45 16.90
C ALA A 361 3.53 -18.95 17.63
N THR A 362 2.48 -18.50 16.92
CA THR A 362 1.20 -18.11 17.53
C THR A 362 0.46 -19.29 18.17
N GLU A 363 0.69 -20.51 17.65
CA GLU A 363 0.17 -21.78 18.19
C GLU A 363 1.17 -22.45 19.17
N GLY A 364 2.28 -21.76 19.49
CA GLY A 364 3.32 -22.30 20.36
C GLY A 364 4.22 -23.36 19.69
N VAL A 365 4.18 -23.48 18.38
CA VAL A 365 5.02 -24.40 17.60
C VAL A 365 6.24 -23.66 17.06
N SER A 366 7.44 -24.21 17.33
CA SER A 366 8.69 -23.70 16.78
C SER A 366 9.06 -24.44 15.50
N ILE A 367 9.37 -23.73 14.42
CA ILE A 367 9.81 -24.33 13.16
C ILE A 367 11.24 -23.95 12.84
N GLU A 368 12.04 -24.92 12.44
CA GLU A 368 13.38 -24.73 11.95
C GLU A 368 13.52 -25.30 10.53
N PHE A 369 13.99 -24.47 9.60
CA PHE A 369 14.34 -24.90 8.24
C PHE A 369 15.84 -25.12 8.15
N THR A 370 16.25 -26.33 7.75
CA THR A 370 17.65 -26.60 7.47
C THR A 370 18.06 -25.98 6.13
N GLN A 371 19.36 -25.71 5.96
CA GLN A 371 19.88 -25.18 4.69
C GLN A 371 19.56 -26.10 3.50
N ASP A 372 19.64 -27.42 3.72
CA ASP A 372 19.34 -28.42 2.70
C ASP A 372 17.83 -28.41 2.33
N ALA A 373 16.95 -28.19 3.30
CA ALA A 373 15.52 -28.02 3.04
C ALA A 373 15.24 -26.80 2.17
N ILE A 374 15.84 -25.64 2.52
CA ILE A 374 15.69 -24.39 1.77
C ILE A 374 16.11 -24.60 0.30
N LYS A 375 17.26 -25.24 0.09
CA LYS A 375 17.75 -25.58 -1.23
C LYS A 375 16.79 -26.49 -2.00
N LYS A 376 16.23 -27.52 -1.34
CA LYS A 376 15.26 -28.43 -1.94
C LYS A 376 13.95 -27.75 -2.30
N ILE A 377 13.45 -26.84 -1.44
CA ILE A 377 12.26 -26.03 -1.72
C ILE A 377 12.49 -25.15 -2.95
N ALA A 378 13.65 -24.47 -3.03
CA ALA A 378 14.03 -23.63 -4.16
C ALA A 378 14.13 -24.42 -5.46
N GLU A 379 14.82 -25.59 -5.45
CA GLU A 379 14.93 -26.49 -6.60
C GLU A 379 13.55 -27.00 -7.06
N ALA A 380 12.67 -27.33 -6.12
CA ALA A 380 11.31 -27.77 -6.39
C ALA A 380 10.51 -26.67 -7.12
N ALA A 381 10.48 -25.47 -6.55
CA ALA A 381 9.76 -24.33 -7.14
C ALA A 381 10.31 -23.96 -8.53
N PHE A 382 11.62 -23.98 -8.71
CA PHE A 382 12.26 -23.73 -9.99
C PHE A 382 11.88 -24.79 -11.04
N ARG A 383 11.97 -26.08 -10.70
CA ARG A 383 11.61 -27.19 -11.58
C ARG A 383 10.14 -27.13 -12.03
N VAL A 384 9.23 -26.80 -11.11
CA VAL A 384 7.80 -26.65 -11.46
C VAL A 384 7.60 -25.46 -12.41
N ASN A 385 8.28 -24.34 -12.20
CA ASN A 385 8.24 -23.22 -13.15
C ASN A 385 8.80 -23.54 -14.53
N GLU A 386 9.78 -24.47 -14.62
CA GLU A 386 10.30 -24.92 -15.92
C GLU A 386 9.34 -25.87 -16.67
N LYS A 387 8.64 -26.72 -15.92
CA LYS A 387 7.74 -27.74 -16.49
C LYS A 387 6.32 -27.19 -16.78
N THR A 388 5.91 -26.14 -16.08
CA THR A 388 4.56 -25.57 -16.17
C THR A 388 4.63 -24.10 -16.59
N GLU A 389 3.59 -23.31 -16.31
CA GLU A 389 3.62 -21.86 -16.51
C GLU A 389 4.58 -21.21 -15.50
N ASN A 390 5.53 -20.43 -16.01
CA ASN A 390 6.48 -19.71 -15.16
C ASN A 390 5.81 -18.49 -14.51
N ILE A 391 5.47 -18.63 -13.22
CA ILE A 391 4.90 -17.55 -12.41
C ILE A 391 5.92 -16.92 -11.46
N GLY A 392 7.20 -17.21 -11.65
CA GLY A 392 8.31 -16.65 -10.88
C GLY A 392 8.23 -16.97 -9.39
N ALA A 393 8.58 -16.01 -8.56
CA ALA A 393 8.60 -16.17 -7.09
C ALA A 393 7.23 -16.51 -6.47
N ARG A 394 6.12 -16.29 -7.19
CA ARG A 394 4.79 -16.71 -6.70
C ARG A 394 4.72 -18.23 -6.51
N ARG A 395 5.53 -19.00 -7.25
CA ARG A 395 5.62 -20.45 -7.09
C ARG A 395 6.09 -20.85 -5.69
N LEU A 396 6.96 -20.05 -5.08
CA LEU A 396 7.40 -20.32 -3.71
C LEU A 396 6.25 -20.32 -2.69
N HIS A 397 5.25 -19.44 -2.87
CA HIS A 397 4.07 -19.44 -1.99
C HIS A 397 3.28 -20.76 -2.12
N THR A 398 3.00 -21.20 -3.35
CA THR A 398 2.23 -22.45 -3.54
C THR A 398 2.99 -23.69 -3.05
N VAL A 399 4.31 -23.72 -3.25
CA VAL A 399 5.16 -24.80 -2.74
C VAL A 399 5.21 -24.78 -1.22
N MET A 400 5.36 -23.61 -0.60
CA MET A 400 5.39 -23.49 0.86
C MET A 400 4.04 -23.83 1.50
N GLU A 401 2.91 -23.38 0.91
CA GLU A 401 1.58 -23.77 1.38
C GLU A 401 1.42 -25.30 1.40
N ARG A 402 1.83 -25.98 0.33
CA ARG A 402 1.75 -27.43 0.25
C ARG A 402 2.67 -28.13 1.25
N LEU A 403 3.89 -27.60 1.43
CA LEU A 403 4.87 -28.13 2.39
C LEU A 403 4.34 -28.03 3.84
N MET A 404 3.68 -26.92 4.14
CA MET A 404 3.23 -26.61 5.49
C MET A 404 1.82 -27.11 5.81
N ASP A 405 1.10 -27.67 4.85
CA ASP A 405 -0.31 -28.07 4.95
C ASP A 405 -0.58 -28.94 6.20
N LYS A 406 0.16 -30.05 6.32
CA LYS A 406 0.03 -30.96 7.44
C LYS A 406 0.38 -30.34 8.80
N ILE A 407 1.51 -29.60 8.84
CA ILE A 407 1.97 -28.95 10.08
C ILE A 407 0.96 -27.88 10.50
N SER A 408 0.44 -27.08 9.55
CA SER A 408 -0.54 -26.05 9.83
C SER A 408 -1.87 -26.60 10.32
N PHE A 409 -2.28 -27.79 9.83
CA PHE A 409 -3.50 -28.45 10.28
C PHE A 409 -3.36 -28.99 11.74
N ASP A 410 -2.21 -29.56 12.05
CA ASP A 410 -1.96 -30.19 13.36
C ASP A 410 -1.41 -29.17 14.40
N ALA A 411 -1.12 -27.96 14.04
CA ALA A 411 -0.38 -26.98 14.86
C ALA A 411 -1.00 -26.72 16.24
N SER A 412 -2.34 -26.67 16.33
CA SER A 412 -3.06 -26.42 17.59
C SER A 412 -2.85 -27.54 18.61
N ASP A 413 -2.56 -28.78 18.15
CA ASP A 413 -2.31 -29.96 18.98
C ASP A 413 -0.82 -30.16 19.30
N MET A 414 0.06 -29.35 18.67
CA MET A 414 1.52 -29.45 18.77
C MET A 414 2.17 -28.39 19.65
N ASN A 415 1.41 -27.73 20.52
CA ASN A 415 1.92 -26.68 21.39
C ASN A 415 3.17 -27.11 22.20
N GLY A 416 4.21 -26.29 22.17
CA GLY A 416 5.50 -26.55 22.84
C GLY A 416 6.44 -27.46 22.06
N GLN A 417 6.08 -27.91 20.86
CA GLN A 417 6.94 -28.77 20.04
C GLN A 417 7.81 -27.96 19.10
N THR A 418 8.95 -28.53 18.73
CA THR A 418 9.83 -28.03 17.69
C THR A 418 9.80 -28.97 16.49
N VAL A 419 9.44 -28.44 15.32
CA VAL A 419 9.40 -29.17 14.05
C VAL A 419 10.62 -28.79 13.23
N ASN A 420 11.45 -29.79 12.90
CA ASN A 420 12.60 -29.57 12.03
C ASN A 420 12.24 -29.98 10.60
N ILE A 421 12.24 -29.01 9.68
CA ILE A 421 12.01 -29.23 8.25
C ILE A 421 13.36 -29.43 7.58
N ASP A 422 13.67 -30.67 7.25
CA ASP A 422 14.87 -31.10 6.53
C ASP A 422 14.59 -31.48 5.09
N ALA A 423 15.62 -31.85 4.34
CA ALA A 423 15.49 -32.25 2.95
C ALA A 423 14.62 -33.49 2.77
N ALA A 424 14.63 -34.45 3.74
CA ALA A 424 13.82 -35.64 3.67
C ALA A 424 12.33 -35.32 3.80
N TYR A 425 11.97 -34.43 4.73
CA TYR A 425 10.60 -33.94 4.88
C TYR A 425 10.11 -33.23 3.61
N VAL A 426 10.94 -32.39 2.98
CA VAL A 426 10.59 -31.71 1.73
C VAL A 426 10.32 -32.71 0.61
N ILE A 427 11.15 -33.75 0.48
CA ILE A 427 10.98 -34.80 -0.55
C ILE A 427 9.70 -35.60 -0.28
N GLU A 428 9.41 -35.97 0.98
CA GLU A 428 8.17 -36.67 1.32
C GLU A 428 6.93 -35.84 1.01
N ALA A 429 6.93 -34.55 1.38
CA ALA A 429 5.76 -33.67 1.22
C ALA A 429 5.50 -33.25 -0.22
N LEU A 430 6.55 -33.09 -1.04
CA LEU A 430 6.46 -32.50 -2.38
C LEU A 430 6.81 -33.49 -3.51
N GLY A 431 7.45 -34.62 -3.23
CA GLY A 431 8.02 -35.52 -4.23
C GLY A 431 7.02 -35.96 -5.29
N GLU A 432 5.88 -36.47 -4.90
CA GLU A 432 4.82 -36.92 -5.83
C GLU A 432 4.29 -35.79 -6.73
N VAL A 433 4.17 -34.57 -6.16
CA VAL A 433 3.63 -33.41 -6.87
C VAL A 433 4.64 -32.87 -7.89
N ILE A 434 5.92 -32.92 -7.58
CA ILE A 434 6.99 -32.46 -8.47
C ILE A 434 7.23 -33.45 -9.64
N GLU A 435 7.08 -34.75 -9.41
CA GLU A 435 7.30 -35.79 -10.43
C GLU A 435 6.13 -35.88 -11.41
N ASN A 436 4.91 -35.69 -10.92
CA ASN A 436 3.70 -35.79 -11.74
C ASN A 436 3.29 -34.42 -12.30
N GLU A 437 3.40 -34.23 -13.64
CA GLU A 437 3.06 -32.97 -14.32
C GLU A 437 1.59 -32.60 -14.16
N ASP A 438 0.67 -33.55 -14.17
CA ASP A 438 -0.75 -33.28 -14.01
C ASP A 438 -1.05 -32.79 -12.59
N LEU A 439 -0.48 -33.43 -11.56
CA LEU A 439 -0.60 -32.98 -10.18
C LEU A 439 0.06 -31.61 -9.98
N SER A 440 1.20 -31.35 -10.60
CA SER A 440 1.87 -30.03 -10.55
C SER A 440 1.00 -28.91 -11.13
N ARG A 441 0.26 -29.16 -12.20
CA ARG A 441 -0.65 -28.18 -12.83
C ARG A 441 -1.90 -27.89 -11.99
N PHE A 442 -2.39 -28.88 -11.23
CA PHE A 442 -3.62 -28.74 -10.45
C PHE A 442 -3.39 -28.29 -9.00
N ILE A 443 -2.23 -28.61 -8.42
CA ILE A 443 -1.97 -28.41 -6.99
C ILE A 443 -0.98 -27.28 -6.74
N LEU A 444 -0.03 -27.07 -7.60
CA LEU A 444 1.00 -26.04 -7.56
C LEU A 444 0.80 -24.98 -8.66
#